data_ac93108bcee64b5b954e126da2161a56
#
_entry.id   ac93108bcee64b5b954e126da2161a56
#
_cell.length_a   1.000
_cell.length_b   1.000
_cell.length_c   1.000
_cell.angle_alpha   90.00
_cell.angle_beta   90.00
_cell.angle_gamma   90.00
#
_symmetry.space_group_name_H-M   'P 1'
#
loop_
_entity.id
_entity.type
_entity.pdbx_description
1 polymer ?
#
loop_
_entity_poly.entity_id
_entity_poly.type
_entity_poly.pdbx_seq_one_letter_code
_entity_poly.pdbx_strand_id
1 'polypeptide(L)'
;VFQNIKMKKRNLILVRHGQSEWNAKNLFTGWKNPGLTELGLKEASGAAELIANQDISFDLMFTSELSRAQKTGSIILEAINQSQVPTIKNEALNERDYGSLAGLNKDDAREKWGEEQVHIWRRSFDIPPPNGESLKDTAERVLPYFKAEIMPKIKDGLNILIAAHGNSLRALIMEL
;
A
#
# COMPACT_ATOMS: atom_id res chain seq x y z
N VAL A 1 -38.74 23.22 11.73
CA VAL A 1 -38.21 21.90 12.06
C VAL A 1 -36.79 21.81 11.49
N PHE A 2 -35.76 22.02 12.30
CA PHE A 2 -34.36 21.82 11.89
C PHE A 2 -34.10 20.31 11.81
N GLN A 3 -34.05 19.75 10.61
CA GLN A 3 -33.50 18.44 10.41
C GLN A 3 -31.98 18.55 10.55
N ASN A 4 -31.45 17.98 11.61
CA ASN A 4 -30.02 17.78 11.78
C ASN A 4 -29.56 16.72 10.77
N ILE A 5 -29.23 17.14 9.55
CA ILE A 5 -28.62 16.27 8.56
C ILE A 5 -27.18 16.03 9.06
N LYS A 6 -26.99 14.95 9.83
CA LYS A 6 -25.67 14.43 10.15
C LYS A 6 -25.00 14.10 8.83
N MET A 7 -24.10 14.96 8.36
CA MET A 7 -23.26 14.65 7.20
C MET A 7 -22.47 13.39 7.55
N LYS A 8 -22.67 12.32 6.74
CA LYS A 8 -21.97 11.06 6.92
C LYS A 8 -20.46 11.35 6.81
N LYS A 9 -19.72 11.13 7.88
CA LYS A 9 -18.27 11.32 7.89
C LYS A 9 -17.66 10.34 6.89
N ARG A 10 -16.94 10.86 5.92
CA ARG A 10 -16.22 10.07 4.92
C ARG A 10 -14.85 9.73 5.46
N ASN A 11 -14.45 8.48 5.33
CA ASN A 11 -13.15 8.02 5.78
C ASN A 11 -12.43 7.29 4.65
N LEU A 12 -11.18 7.68 4.46
CA LEU A 12 -10.21 6.95 3.65
C LEU A 12 -9.05 6.61 4.58
N ILE A 13 -8.85 5.33 4.81
CA ILE A 13 -7.75 4.82 5.64
C ILE A 13 -6.74 4.13 4.73
N LEU A 14 -5.50 4.56 4.83
CA LEU A 14 -4.38 4.00 4.09
C LEU A 14 -3.50 3.19 5.04
N VAL A 15 -3.21 1.96 4.66
CA VAL A 15 -2.39 1.05 5.45
C VAL A 15 -1.29 0.46 4.58
N ARG A 16 -0.05 0.59 5.02
CA ARG A 16 1.07 -0.15 4.45
C ARG A 16 1.08 -1.56 5.04
N HIS A 17 1.40 -2.56 4.20
CA HIS A 17 1.55 -3.94 4.68
C HIS A 17 2.63 -4.06 5.77
N GLY A 18 2.51 -5.08 6.60
CA GLY A 18 3.51 -5.43 7.61
C GLY A 18 4.81 -5.95 6.99
N GLN A 19 5.81 -6.18 7.83
CA GLN A 19 7.11 -6.68 7.38
C GLN A 19 6.95 -7.97 6.57
N SER A 20 7.53 -7.98 5.36
CA SER A 20 7.65 -9.19 4.54
C SER A 20 8.95 -9.95 4.82
N GLU A 21 9.01 -11.21 4.40
CA GLU A 21 10.23 -12.03 4.50
C GLU A 21 11.43 -11.37 3.82
N TRP A 22 11.21 -10.70 2.69
CA TRP A 22 12.27 -10.00 1.97
C TRP A 22 12.65 -8.66 2.61
N ASN A 23 11.70 -7.97 3.26
CA ASN A 23 12.05 -6.83 4.11
C ASN A 23 13.00 -7.24 5.23
N ALA A 24 12.70 -8.35 5.91
CA ALA A 24 13.54 -8.88 6.99
C ALA A 24 14.95 -9.26 6.52
N LYS A 25 15.08 -9.71 5.28
CA LYS A 25 16.37 -10.08 4.65
C LYS A 25 17.08 -8.90 3.99
N ASN A 26 16.53 -7.70 4.07
CA ASN A 26 17.08 -6.50 3.42
C ASN A 26 17.21 -6.63 1.89
N LEU A 27 16.24 -7.27 1.25
CA LEU A 27 16.18 -7.44 -0.20
C LEU A 27 15.25 -6.43 -0.86
N PHE A 28 15.59 -6.00 -2.07
CA PHE A 28 14.66 -5.29 -2.93
C PHE A 28 13.52 -6.22 -3.34
N THR A 29 12.28 -5.81 -3.15
CA THR A 29 11.12 -6.68 -3.36
C THR A 29 10.35 -6.34 -4.64
N GLY A 30 9.82 -5.14 -4.73
CA GLY A 30 9.00 -4.71 -5.88
C GLY A 30 7.79 -5.62 -6.08
N TRP A 31 7.66 -6.17 -7.30
CA TRP A 31 6.55 -7.04 -7.69
C TRP A 31 6.74 -8.52 -7.33
N LYS A 32 7.88 -8.89 -6.76
CA LYS A 32 8.03 -10.23 -6.17
C LYS A 32 7.05 -10.39 -5.01
N ASN A 33 6.67 -11.62 -4.72
CA ASN A 33 5.51 -11.89 -3.86
C ASN A 33 5.85 -12.68 -2.58
N PRO A 34 6.86 -12.25 -1.77
CA PRO A 34 7.09 -12.86 -0.47
C PRO A 34 5.95 -12.55 0.49
N GLY A 35 5.70 -13.47 1.42
CA GLY A 35 4.71 -13.33 2.46
C GLY A 35 5.16 -12.46 3.62
N LEU A 36 4.27 -12.28 4.60
CA LEU A 36 4.56 -11.59 5.86
C LEU A 36 5.36 -12.48 6.81
N THR A 37 6.25 -11.85 7.58
CA THR A 37 6.90 -12.48 8.73
C THR A 37 5.93 -12.50 9.93
N GLU A 38 6.32 -13.20 11.01
CA GLU A 38 5.59 -13.15 12.27
C GLU A 38 5.45 -11.72 12.80
N LEU A 39 6.51 -10.92 12.69
CA LEU A 39 6.45 -9.50 13.02
C LEU A 39 5.46 -8.75 12.13
N GLY A 40 5.45 -9.03 10.83
CA GLY A 40 4.50 -8.43 9.89
C GLY A 40 3.03 -8.74 10.24
N LEU A 41 2.76 -9.96 10.69
CA LEU A 41 1.42 -10.34 11.18
C LEU A 41 1.04 -9.54 12.44
N LYS A 42 1.97 -9.38 13.37
CA LYS A 42 1.75 -8.57 14.58
C LYS A 42 1.54 -7.09 14.26
N GLU A 43 2.28 -6.56 13.31
CA GLU A 43 2.11 -5.19 12.84
C GLU A 43 0.72 -4.96 12.23
N ALA A 44 0.21 -5.92 11.44
CA ALA A 44 -1.14 -5.86 10.90
C ALA A 44 -2.19 -5.86 12.02
N SER A 45 -2.01 -6.70 13.03
CA SER A 45 -2.91 -6.74 14.21
C SER A 45 -2.85 -5.44 15.00
N GLY A 46 -1.68 -4.85 15.15
CA GLY A 46 -1.50 -3.54 15.81
C GLY A 46 -2.20 -2.41 15.05
N ALA A 47 -2.12 -2.41 13.73
CA ALA A 47 -2.86 -1.47 12.89
C ALA A 47 -4.38 -1.63 13.07
N ALA A 48 -4.85 -2.87 13.18
CA ALA A 48 -6.26 -3.15 13.43
C ALA A 48 -6.76 -2.55 14.75
N GLU A 49 -5.97 -2.62 15.80
CA GLU A 49 -6.31 -1.99 17.09
C GLU A 49 -6.47 -0.47 16.97
N LEU A 50 -5.56 0.19 16.26
CA LEU A 50 -5.63 1.63 16.01
C LEU A 50 -6.87 2.00 15.20
N ILE A 51 -7.20 1.20 14.20
CA ILE A 51 -8.38 1.43 13.34
C ILE A 51 -9.67 1.16 14.12
N ALA A 52 -9.70 0.14 14.97
CA ALA A 52 -10.86 -0.17 15.81
C ALA A 52 -11.25 1.02 16.71
N ASN A 53 -10.27 1.76 17.22
CA ASN A 53 -10.48 2.94 18.06
C ASN A 53 -11.12 4.11 17.31
N GLN A 54 -11.12 4.11 15.98
CA GLN A 54 -11.76 5.14 15.17
C GLN A 54 -13.26 4.88 14.93
N ASP A 55 -13.75 3.69 15.30
CA ASP A 55 -15.15 3.28 15.14
C ASP A 55 -15.67 3.49 13.70
N ILE A 56 -14.90 3.02 12.72
CA ILE A 56 -15.21 3.13 11.30
C ILE A 56 -15.81 1.81 10.80
N SER A 57 -16.97 1.89 10.15
CA SER A 57 -17.55 0.78 9.39
C SER A 57 -17.18 0.92 7.92
N PHE A 58 -16.31 0.03 7.43
CA PHE A 58 -15.87 0.08 6.03
C PHE A 58 -16.93 -0.50 5.09
N ASP A 59 -17.01 0.08 3.90
CA ASP A 59 -17.87 -0.38 2.81
C ASP A 59 -17.09 -1.21 1.79
N LEU A 60 -15.83 -0.87 1.55
CA LEU A 60 -14.93 -1.52 0.59
C LEU A 60 -13.49 -1.50 1.08
N MET A 61 -12.73 -2.53 0.67
CA MET A 61 -11.27 -2.53 0.73
C MET A 61 -10.69 -2.65 -0.67
N PHE A 62 -9.68 -1.83 -0.95
CA PHE A 62 -8.84 -1.95 -2.14
C PHE A 62 -7.46 -2.42 -1.75
N THR A 63 -6.86 -3.29 -2.55
CA THR A 63 -5.52 -3.79 -2.33
C THR A 63 -4.84 -4.13 -3.66
N SER A 64 -3.53 -4.38 -3.61
CA SER A 64 -2.76 -4.83 -4.76
C SER A 64 -2.97 -6.32 -5.06
N GLU A 65 -2.32 -6.81 -6.11
CA GLU A 65 -2.26 -8.24 -6.43
C GLU A 65 -1.17 -8.99 -5.63
N LEU A 66 -0.50 -8.31 -4.71
CA LEU A 66 0.58 -8.91 -3.91
C LEU A 66 0.07 -9.38 -2.54
N SER A 67 0.44 -10.61 -2.18
CA SER A 67 -0.14 -11.31 -1.02
C SER A 67 0.08 -10.59 0.31
N ARG A 68 1.24 -9.94 0.50
CA ARG A 68 1.56 -9.23 1.74
C ARG A 68 0.58 -8.09 2.06
N ALA A 69 0.11 -7.38 1.02
CA ALA A 69 -0.88 -6.32 1.18
C ALA A 69 -2.27 -6.91 1.41
N GLN A 70 -2.64 -7.92 0.65
CA GLN A 70 -3.92 -8.61 0.80
C GLN A 70 -4.06 -9.23 2.19
N LYS A 71 -3.03 -9.89 2.68
CA LYS A 71 -3.02 -10.52 4.00
C LYS A 71 -3.12 -9.49 5.12
N THR A 72 -2.39 -8.37 5.02
CA THR A 72 -2.48 -7.28 5.99
C THR A 72 -3.90 -6.74 6.08
N GLY A 73 -4.52 -6.44 4.95
CA GLY A 73 -5.91 -5.97 4.91
C GLY A 73 -6.91 -6.97 5.46
N SER A 74 -6.76 -8.24 5.13
CA SER A 74 -7.60 -9.34 5.64
C SER A 74 -7.52 -9.47 7.16
N ILE A 75 -6.32 -9.41 7.73
CA ILE A 75 -6.11 -9.45 9.19
C ILE A 75 -6.81 -8.27 9.86
N ILE A 76 -6.71 -7.07 9.29
CA ILE A 76 -7.35 -5.88 9.83
C ILE A 76 -8.86 -6.04 9.85
N LEU A 77 -9.47 -6.40 8.73
CA LEU A 77 -10.93 -6.56 8.64
C LEU A 77 -11.44 -7.65 9.56
N GLU A 78 -10.74 -8.77 9.68
CA GLU A 78 -11.11 -9.85 10.60
C GLU A 78 -11.04 -9.37 12.05
N ALA A 79 -9.97 -8.69 12.43
CA ALA A 79 -9.78 -8.22 13.82
C ALA A 79 -10.80 -7.16 14.26
N ILE A 80 -11.36 -6.39 13.34
CA ILE A 80 -12.41 -5.40 13.63
C ILE A 80 -13.83 -5.92 13.36
N ASN A 81 -13.99 -7.23 13.19
CA ASN A 81 -15.25 -7.93 12.91
C ASN A 81 -15.96 -7.43 11.62
N GLN A 82 -15.19 -7.16 10.59
CA GLN A 82 -15.68 -6.69 9.28
C GLN A 82 -15.20 -7.57 8.13
N SER A 83 -15.07 -8.88 8.35
CA SER A 83 -14.58 -9.84 7.33
C SER A 83 -15.47 -9.92 6.09
N GLN A 84 -16.72 -9.48 6.17
CA GLN A 84 -17.68 -9.47 5.07
C GLN A 84 -17.46 -8.32 4.08
N VAL A 85 -16.61 -7.35 4.41
CA VAL A 85 -16.33 -6.19 3.53
C VAL A 85 -15.70 -6.69 2.23
N PRO A 86 -16.27 -6.33 1.06
CA PRO A 86 -15.73 -6.74 -0.23
C PRO A 86 -14.32 -6.20 -0.46
N THR A 87 -13.47 -7.01 -1.05
CA THR A 87 -12.09 -6.65 -1.41
C THR A 87 -11.94 -6.60 -2.93
N ILE A 88 -11.44 -5.49 -3.44
CA ILE A 88 -11.11 -5.30 -4.84
C ILE A 88 -9.58 -5.27 -4.98
N LYS A 89 -9.04 -6.20 -5.76
CA LYS A 89 -7.60 -6.34 -6.02
C LYS A 89 -7.26 -5.78 -7.39
N ASN A 90 -6.18 -5.01 -7.48
CA ASN A 90 -5.70 -4.52 -8.76
C ASN A 90 -4.20 -4.27 -8.73
N GLU A 91 -3.51 -4.65 -9.80
CA GLU A 91 -2.06 -4.46 -9.93
C GLU A 91 -1.64 -2.97 -9.96
N ALA A 92 -2.57 -2.07 -10.28
CA ALA A 92 -2.31 -0.63 -10.21
C ALA A 92 -1.85 -0.17 -8.82
N LEU A 93 -2.24 -0.89 -7.76
CA LEU A 93 -1.81 -0.61 -6.39
C LEU A 93 -0.57 -1.39 -5.95
N ASN A 94 0.04 -2.17 -6.84
CA ASN A 94 1.28 -2.89 -6.55
C ASN A 94 2.39 -1.94 -6.12
N GLU A 95 3.38 -2.49 -5.41
CA GLU A 95 4.59 -1.78 -5.09
C GLU A 95 5.31 -1.30 -6.36
N ARG A 96 6.15 -0.30 -6.22
CA ARG A 96 7.08 0.13 -7.25
C ARG A 96 7.89 -1.07 -7.73
N ASP A 97 7.97 -1.25 -9.04
CA ASP A 97 8.79 -2.30 -9.63
C ASP A 97 10.27 -1.89 -9.57
N TYR A 98 11.07 -2.70 -8.89
CA TYR A 98 12.51 -2.47 -8.78
C TYR A 98 13.32 -3.08 -9.94
N GLY A 99 12.66 -3.73 -10.91
CA GLY A 99 13.29 -4.28 -12.11
C GLY A 99 14.45 -5.22 -11.79
N SER A 100 15.63 -4.90 -12.32
CA SER A 100 16.83 -5.74 -12.14
C SER A 100 17.36 -5.76 -10.71
N LEU A 101 16.93 -4.86 -9.83
CA LEU A 101 17.32 -4.87 -8.41
C LEU A 101 16.50 -5.86 -7.59
N ALA A 102 15.33 -6.30 -8.07
CA ALA A 102 14.46 -7.18 -7.31
C ALA A 102 15.16 -8.50 -6.94
N GLY A 103 15.15 -8.84 -5.65
CA GLY A 103 15.83 -10.01 -5.10
C GLY A 103 17.26 -9.77 -4.66
N LEU A 104 17.86 -8.62 -4.98
CA LEU A 104 19.20 -8.28 -4.55
C LEU A 104 19.19 -7.72 -3.12
N ASN A 105 20.24 -8.05 -2.36
CA ASN A 105 20.49 -7.44 -1.08
C ASN A 105 20.86 -5.97 -1.27
N LYS A 106 20.29 -5.09 -0.45
CA LYS A 106 20.50 -3.64 -0.58
C LYS A 106 21.93 -3.20 -0.32
N ASP A 107 22.61 -3.88 0.61
CA ASP A 107 24.02 -3.59 0.91
C ASP A 107 24.95 -4.08 -0.22
N ASP A 108 24.67 -5.26 -0.78
CA ASP A 108 25.39 -5.78 -1.94
C ASP A 108 25.21 -4.90 -3.16
N ALA A 109 24.01 -4.34 -3.36
CA ALA A 109 23.75 -3.38 -4.42
C ALA A 109 24.56 -2.09 -4.25
N ARG A 110 24.70 -1.59 -3.02
CA ARG A 110 25.53 -0.42 -2.72
C ARG A 110 27.02 -0.68 -3.01
N GLU A 111 27.51 -1.88 -2.69
CA GLU A 111 28.88 -2.28 -3.03
C GLU A 111 29.09 -2.34 -4.54
N LYS A 112 28.12 -2.88 -5.29
CA LYS A 112 28.23 -3.08 -6.74
C LYS A 112 28.12 -1.78 -7.55
N TRP A 113 27.18 -0.90 -7.20
CA TRP A 113 26.88 0.31 -7.98
C TRP A 113 27.21 1.63 -7.28
N GLY A 114 27.65 1.57 -6.04
CA GLY A 114 27.91 2.72 -5.20
C GLY A 114 26.68 3.17 -4.42
N GLU A 115 26.91 3.73 -3.24
CA GLU A 115 25.87 4.18 -2.33
C GLU A 115 25.02 5.30 -2.94
N GLU A 116 25.67 6.27 -3.62
CA GLU A 116 25.01 7.38 -4.26
C GLU A 116 24.04 6.92 -5.36
N GLN A 117 24.48 6.03 -6.25
CA GLN A 117 23.63 5.52 -7.33
C GLN A 117 22.44 4.75 -6.81
N VAL A 118 22.61 3.90 -5.81
CA VAL A 118 21.51 3.15 -5.19
C VAL A 118 20.55 4.10 -4.48
N HIS A 119 21.07 5.14 -3.83
CA HIS A 119 20.25 6.17 -3.20
C HIS A 119 19.38 6.91 -4.24
N ILE A 120 19.96 7.26 -5.38
CA ILE A 120 19.24 7.90 -6.50
C ILE A 120 18.10 6.98 -6.97
N TRP A 121 18.36 5.70 -7.24
CA TRP A 121 17.32 4.77 -7.67
C TRP A 121 16.19 4.59 -6.63
N ARG A 122 16.53 4.66 -5.36
CA ARG A 122 15.53 4.47 -4.28
C ARG A 122 14.72 5.72 -3.97
N ARG A 123 15.29 6.91 -4.14
CA ARG A 123 14.73 8.16 -3.60
C ARG A 123 14.43 9.21 -4.63
N SER A 124 15.02 9.15 -5.82
CA SER A 124 14.69 10.07 -6.90
C SER A 124 13.24 9.88 -7.36
N PHE A 125 12.62 10.99 -7.75
CA PHE A 125 11.25 10.95 -8.25
C PHE A 125 11.15 10.32 -9.65
N ASP A 126 12.08 10.64 -10.54
CA ASP A 126 11.99 10.36 -11.98
C ASP A 126 13.12 9.48 -12.55
N ILE A 127 14.07 9.02 -11.73
CA ILE A 127 15.16 8.16 -12.19
C ILE A 127 14.89 6.72 -11.76
N PRO A 128 14.51 5.82 -12.70
CA PRO A 128 14.22 4.43 -12.38
C PRO A 128 15.48 3.58 -12.23
N PRO A 129 15.41 2.49 -11.44
CA PRO A 129 16.43 1.45 -11.54
C PRO A 129 16.34 0.73 -12.90
N PRO A 130 17.41 -0.01 -13.31
CA PRO A 130 17.38 -0.74 -14.57
C PRO A 130 16.16 -1.68 -14.70
N ASN A 131 15.42 -1.54 -15.78
CA ASN A 131 14.19 -2.31 -16.07
C ASN A 131 13.07 -2.18 -15.03
N GLY A 132 13.11 -1.13 -14.21
CA GLY A 132 12.13 -0.89 -13.16
C GLY A 132 11.40 0.44 -13.30
N GLU A 133 10.67 0.80 -12.26
CA GLU A 133 9.89 2.03 -12.18
C GLU A 133 10.60 3.09 -11.32
N SER A 134 10.50 4.36 -11.73
CA SER A 134 10.66 5.50 -10.83
C SER A 134 9.39 5.67 -9.98
N LEU A 135 9.44 6.54 -8.98
CA LEU A 135 8.23 6.92 -8.25
C LEU A 135 7.20 7.58 -9.18
N LYS A 136 7.68 8.38 -10.15
CA LYS A 136 6.84 8.97 -11.20
C LYS A 136 6.10 7.91 -12.00
N ASP A 137 6.80 6.86 -12.46
CA ASP A 137 6.19 5.76 -13.20
C ASP A 137 5.14 5.04 -12.35
N THR A 138 5.42 4.80 -11.09
CA THR A 138 4.47 4.23 -10.14
C THR A 138 3.23 5.11 -10.01
N ALA A 139 3.40 6.42 -9.89
CA ALA A 139 2.30 7.38 -9.81
C ALA A 139 1.44 7.40 -11.08
N GLU A 140 2.06 7.24 -12.25
CA GLU A 140 1.36 7.21 -13.54
C GLU A 140 0.39 6.03 -13.70
N ARG A 141 0.52 4.97 -12.91
CA ARG A 141 -0.45 3.86 -12.86
C ARG A 141 -1.37 3.92 -11.64
N VAL A 142 -0.88 4.37 -10.50
CA VAL A 142 -1.68 4.46 -9.27
C VAL A 142 -2.76 5.55 -9.37
N LEU A 143 -2.38 6.75 -9.82
CA LEU A 143 -3.27 7.90 -9.79
C LEU A 143 -4.46 7.81 -10.75
N PRO A 144 -4.31 7.38 -12.01
CA PRO A 144 -5.47 7.17 -12.88
C PRO A 144 -6.45 6.14 -12.31
N TYR A 145 -5.95 5.06 -11.75
CA TYR A 145 -6.77 4.03 -11.10
C TYR A 145 -7.53 4.60 -9.91
N PHE A 146 -6.85 5.32 -9.04
CA PHE A 146 -7.48 5.96 -7.89
C PHE A 146 -8.58 6.93 -8.31
N LYS A 147 -8.31 7.78 -9.29
CA LYS A 147 -9.28 8.77 -9.77
C LYS A 147 -10.50 8.16 -10.46
N ALA A 148 -10.31 7.04 -11.17
CA ALA A 148 -11.37 6.37 -11.90
C ALA A 148 -12.19 5.41 -11.02
N GLU A 149 -11.55 4.66 -10.11
CA GLU A 149 -12.19 3.53 -9.41
C GLU A 149 -12.44 3.80 -7.92
N ILE A 150 -11.61 4.59 -7.25
CA ILE A 150 -11.69 4.79 -5.80
C ILE A 150 -12.34 6.13 -5.44
N MET A 151 -11.89 7.23 -6.04
CA MET A 151 -12.37 8.57 -5.76
C MET A 151 -13.89 8.71 -5.91
N PRO A 152 -14.54 8.16 -6.97
CA PRO A 152 -16.00 8.26 -7.09
C PRO A 152 -16.73 7.61 -5.91
N LYS A 153 -16.22 6.50 -5.38
CA LYS A 153 -16.81 5.81 -4.24
C LYS A 153 -16.68 6.61 -2.95
N ILE A 154 -15.56 7.30 -2.77
CA ILE A 154 -15.36 8.22 -1.65
C ILE A 154 -16.36 9.39 -1.76
N LYS A 155 -16.52 9.93 -2.95
CA LYS A 155 -17.51 11.02 -3.21
C LYS A 155 -18.93 10.60 -2.94
N ASP A 156 -19.26 9.33 -3.19
CA ASP A 156 -20.57 8.74 -2.88
C ASP A 156 -20.77 8.49 -1.37
N GLY A 157 -19.77 8.78 -0.55
CA GLY A 157 -19.86 8.69 0.90
C GLY A 157 -19.46 7.35 1.49
N LEU A 158 -18.82 6.47 0.71
CA LEU A 158 -18.34 5.19 1.19
C LEU A 158 -17.06 5.34 2.04
N ASN A 159 -16.95 4.51 3.08
CA ASN A 159 -15.74 4.39 3.87
C ASN A 159 -14.85 3.33 3.26
N ILE A 160 -13.61 3.68 2.94
CA ILE A 160 -12.69 2.84 2.18
C ILE A 160 -11.40 2.60 2.95
N LEU A 161 -10.98 1.34 2.97
CA LEU A 161 -9.67 0.90 3.41
C LEU A 161 -8.81 0.57 2.18
N ILE A 162 -7.61 1.13 2.11
CA ILE A 162 -6.61 0.75 1.12
C ILE A 162 -5.42 0.12 1.83
N ALA A 163 -5.17 -1.15 1.58
CA ALA A 163 -4.00 -1.87 2.05
C ALA A 163 -3.04 -2.07 0.88
N ALA A 164 -1.90 -1.41 0.90
CA ALA A 164 -0.97 -1.40 -0.22
C ALA A 164 0.50 -1.27 0.24
N HIS A 165 1.32 -0.57 -0.52
CA HIS A 165 2.77 -0.57 -0.39
C HIS A 165 3.33 0.84 -0.18
N GLY A 166 4.57 0.92 0.29
CA GLY A 166 5.21 2.19 0.62
C GLY A 166 5.22 3.19 -0.53
N ASN A 167 5.61 2.77 -1.72
CA ASN A 167 5.71 3.69 -2.86
C ASN A 167 4.36 3.93 -3.56
N SER A 168 3.49 2.93 -3.66
CA SER A 168 2.14 3.14 -4.20
C SER A 168 1.33 4.08 -3.31
N LEU A 169 1.40 3.95 -2.00
CA LEU A 169 0.76 4.88 -1.06
C LEU A 169 1.41 6.26 -1.07
N ARG A 170 2.73 6.33 -1.22
CA ARG A 170 3.43 7.62 -1.36
C ARG A 170 2.95 8.38 -2.59
N ALA A 171 2.83 7.70 -3.74
CA ALA A 171 2.29 8.29 -4.97
C ALA A 171 0.88 8.84 -4.75
N LEU A 172 0.04 8.09 -4.04
CA LEU A 172 -1.32 8.49 -3.72
C LEU A 172 -1.37 9.72 -2.81
N ILE A 173 -0.56 9.73 -1.73
CA ILE A 173 -0.53 10.84 -0.76
C ILE A 173 -0.09 12.14 -1.41
N MET A 174 0.78 12.11 -2.43
CA MET A 174 1.21 13.31 -3.14
C MET A 174 0.07 14.04 -3.87
N GLU A 175 -1.05 13.37 -4.14
CA GLU A 175 -2.24 13.94 -4.80
C GLU A 175 -3.37 14.34 -3.82
N LEU A 176 -3.31 13.87 -2.58
CA LEU A 176 -4.32 14.13 -1.56
C LEU A 176 -3.98 15.40 -0.77
#